data_b5dab5c5aacaee6545dc869448c338ce
#
_entry.id   b5dab5c5aacaee6545dc869448c338ce
#
_cell.length_a   1.000
_cell.length_b   1.000
_cell.length_c   1.000
_cell.angle_alpha   90.00
_cell.angle_beta   90.00
_cell.angle_gamma   90.00
#
_symmetry.space_group_name_H-M   'P 1'
#
loop_
_entity.id
_entity.type
_entity.pdbx_description
1 polymer ?
#
loop_
_entity_poly.entity_id
_entity_poly.type
_entity_poly.pdbx_seq_one_letter_code
_entity_poly.pdbx_strand_id
1 'polypeptide(L)'
;FDYWSPGTIVQRAVTGAVMEQLRVQVNGDFHSFEFKGQAKELIDSASFQAGQGGLQAYPEEPQLGGFDYSIVPGHIGQVWIGSPAKRFYTLTEADIVIKNNIDTRDREFGVDGPACVSAGVRQVTVDFAVYEQDNIPTRELYEAAKNRAPIPVMLQLGNQSGAMFALYMNAVVPEVPEFDDREQRLQWRFSGCRAQGVYN
;
A
#
# COMPACT_ATOMS: atom_id res chain seq x y z
N PHE A 1 13.52 -11.70 0.29
CA PHE A 1 14.22 -11.95 1.56
C PHE A 1 13.93 -10.81 2.49
N ASP A 2 13.42 -11.13 3.67
CA ASP A 2 13.32 -10.19 4.76
C ASP A 2 14.46 -10.46 5.74
N TYR A 3 15.28 -9.44 6.00
CA TYR A 3 16.32 -9.52 7.00
C TYR A 3 15.87 -8.82 8.25
N TRP A 4 15.91 -9.52 9.35
CA TRP A 4 15.81 -8.92 10.64
C TRP A 4 17.01 -9.31 11.48
N SER A 5 17.79 -8.33 11.89
CA SER A 5 18.96 -8.55 12.74
C SER A 5 18.71 -7.91 14.10
N PRO A 6 18.28 -8.67 15.12
CA PRO A 6 18.07 -8.13 16.46
C PRO A 6 19.37 -7.85 17.21
N GLY A 7 20.53 -8.08 16.57
CA GLY A 7 21.85 -7.88 17.13
C GLY A 7 22.91 -8.64 16.37
N THR A 8 24.14 -8.66 16.88
CA THR A 8 25.30 -9.32 16.25
C THR A 8 25.32 -10.85 16.42
N ILE A 9 24.42 -11.42 17.23
CA ILE A 9 24.47 -12.84 17.61
C ILE A 9 23.60 -13.71 16.74
N VAL A 10 22.39 -13.24 16.39
CA VAL A 10 21.41 -14.01 15.62
C VAL A 10 20.82 -13.13 14.53
N GLN A 11 20.87 -13.62 13.31
CA GLN A 11 20.18 -13.05 12.17
C GLN A 11 19.08 -14.02 11.70
N ARG A 12 17.98 -13.49 11.20
CA ARG A 12 16.89 -14.27 10.64
C ARG A 12 16.65 -13.89 9.21
N ALA A 13 16.50 -14.87 8.38
CA ALA A 13 16.12 -14.73 6.96
C ALA A 13 14.84 -15.52 6.69
N VAL A 14 14.00 -14.99 5.84
CA VAL A 14 12.83 -15.70 5.33
C VAL A 14 13.03 -16.07 3.86
N THR A 15 12.57 -17.24 3.47
CA THR A 15 12.60 -17.69 2.07
C THR A 15 11.20 -17.91 1.54
N GLY A 16 11.01 -17.69 0.22
CA GLY A 16 9.70 -17.82 -0.41
C GLY A 16 8.67 -16.78 0.10
N ALA A 17 9.14 -15.61 0.50
CA ALA A 17 8.28 -14.54 0.95
C ALA A 17 7.42 -13.99 -0.20
N VAL A 18 6.12 -13.84 0.05
CA VAL A 18 5.15 -13.25 -0.88
C VAL A 18 4.32 -12.20 -0.16
N MET A 19 4.07 -11.10 -0.84
CA MET A 19 3.29 -9.99 -0.28
C MET A 19 1.80 -10.24 -0.55
N GLU A 20 1.03 -10.32 0.52
CA GLU A 20 -0.43 -10.43 0.48
C GLU A 20 -1.11 -9.07 0.42
N GLN A 21 -0.61 -8.13 1.22
CA GLN A 21 -1.21 -6.80 1.34
C GLN A 21 -0.14 -5.72 1.44
N LEU A 22 -0.38 -4.64 0.72
CA LEU A 22 0.24 -3.35 0.93
C LEU A 22 -0.83 -2.36 1.36
N ARG A 23 -0.63 -1.68 2.49
CA ARG A 23 -1.44 -0.56 2.94
C ARG A 23 -0.61 0.70 2.93
N VAL A 24 -1.14 1.74 2.32
CA VAL A 24 -0.54 3.07 2.26
C VAL A 24 -1.46 4.03 2.98
N GLN A 25 -1.01 4.57 4.11
CA GLN A 25 -1.75 5.57 4.86
C GLN A 25 -1.12 6.94 4.64
N VAL A 26 -1.97 7.88 4.29
CA VAL A 26 -1.61 9.27 4.00
C VAL A 26 -2.40 10.17 4.95
N ASN A 27 -1.71 11.00 5.68
CA ASN A 27 -2.32 12.02 6.51
C ASN A 27 -1.46 13.31 6.48
N GLY A 28 -1.86 14.34 7.20
CA GLY A 28 -1.12 15.60 7.26
C GLY A 28 0.24 15.51 7.96
N ASP A 29 0.47 14.48 8.77
CA ASP A 29 1.69 14.33 9.58
C ASP A 29 2.76 13.50 8.83
N PHE A 30 2.52 12.20 8.67
CA PHE A 30 3.46 11.26 8.05
C PHE A 30 2.73 10.28 7.13
N HIS A 31 3.47 9.78 6.14
CA HIS A 31 3.02 8.65 5.34
C HIS A 31 3.53 7.35 5.96
N SER A 32 2.66 6.35 6.03
CA SER A 32 3.06 5.02 6.49
C SER A 32 2.78 3.96 5.44
N PHE A 33 3.67 2.98 5.39
CA PHE A 33 3.55 1.81 4.53
C PHE A 33 3.54 0.56 5.41
N GLU A 34 2.49 -0.23 5.31
CA GLU A 34 2.37 -1.50 6.03
C GLU A 34 2.35 -2.63 5.00
N PHE A 35 3.30 -3.55 5.15
CA PHE A 35 3.41 -4.74 4.32
C PHE A 35 2.98 -5.95 5.15
N LYS A 36 2.05 -6.74 4.62
CA LYS A 36 1.68 -8.05 5.16
C LYS A 36 1.95 -9.12 4.12
N GLY A 37 2.51 -10.24 4.57
CA GLY A 37 2.82 -11.33 3.68
C GLY A 37 2.98 -12.64 4.43
N GLN A 38 3.23 -13.68 3.65
CA GLN A 38 3.54 -15.00 4.14
C GLN A 38 4.89 -15.42 3.58
N ALA A 39 5.60 -16.30 4.30
CA ALA A 39 6.85 -16.85 3.85
C ALA A 39 6.81 -18.37 4.00
N LYS A 40 7.58 -19.04 3.16
CA LYS A 40 7.65 -20.50 3.16
C LYS A 40 8.42 -21.00 4.38
N GLU A 41 9.55 -20.39 4.68
CA GLU A 41 10.45 -20.85 5.73
C GLU A 41 11.14 -19.67 6.42
N LEU A 42 11.29 -19.76 7.73
CA LEU A 42 12.10 -18.89 8.55
C LEU A 42 13.41 -19.58 8.91
N ILE A 43 14.52 -18.98 8.56
CA ILE A 43 15.85 -19.53 8.75
C ILE A 43 16.60 -18.67 9.77
N ASP A 44 17.18 -19.32 10.75
CA ASP A 44 17.98 -18.69 11.82
C ASP A 44 19.47 -18.90 11.54
N SER A 45 20.28 -17.85 11.62
CA SER A 45 21.74 -17.95 11.35
C SER A 45 22.48 -18.86 12.34
N ALA A 46 21.99 -18.98 13.56
CA ALA A 46 22.63 -19.81 14.60
C ALA A 46 22.42 -21.33 14.36
N SER A 47 21.33 -21.70 13.66
CA SER A 47 20.96 -23.08 13.39
C SER A 47 21.03 -23.45 11.90
N PHE A 48 21.53 -22.56 11.05
CA PHE A 48 21.54 -22.73 9.59
C PHE A 48 22.35 -23.98 9.18
N GLN A 49 21.77 -24.75 8.27
CA GLN A 49 22.43 -25.85 7.58
C GLN A 49 22.35 -25.66 6.06
N ALA A 50 23.42 -25.99 5.36
CA ALA A 50 23.44 -25.92 3.89
C ALA A 50 22.30 -26.75 3.28
N GLY A 51 21.57 -26.17 2.33
CA GLY A 51 20.36 -26.74 1.72
C GLY A 51 19.06 -26.25 2.33
N GLN A 52 19.08 -25.69 3.52
CA GLN A 52 17.89 -25.13 4.18
C GLN A 52 17.33 -23.95 3.37
N GLY A 53 16.03 -23.97 3.08
CA GLY A 53 15.36 -22.98 2.22
C GLY A 53 15.93 -22.88 0.81
N GLY A 54 16.68 -23.90 0.34
CA GLY A 54 17.38 -23.89 -0.95
C GLY A 54 18.69 -23.09 -0.95
N LEU A 55 19.15 -22.62 0.22
CA LEU A 55 20.37 -21.83 0.36
C LEU A 55 21.59 -22.70 0.61
N GLN A 56 22.69 -22.47 -0.10
CA GLN A 56 23.97 -23.13 0.13
C GLN A 56 24.79 -22.50 1.26
N ALA A 57 24.61 -21.21 1.47
CA ALA A 57 25.21 -20.45 2.57
C ALA A 57 24.17 -19.49 3.13
N TYR A 58 24.29 -19.12 4.41
CA TYR A 58 23.47 -18.07 5.00
C TYR A 58 23.75 -16.77 4.27
N PRO A 59 22.71 -16.05 3.80
CA PRO A 59 22.90 -14.85 3.02
C PRO A 59 23.52 -13.73 3.86
N GLU A 60 24.43 -12.97 3.26
CA GLU A 60 25.00 -11.78 3.87
C GLU A 60 23.95 -10.68 3.99
N GLU A 61 24.07 -9.84 5.03
CA GLU A 61 23.22 -8.68 5.20
C GLU A 61 23.41 -7.70 4.03
N PRO A 62 22.34 -7.26 3.36
CA PRO A 62 22.45 -6.30 2.28
C PRO A 62 23.10 -5.00 2.76
N GLN A 63 24.13 -4.55 2.07
CA GLN A 63 24.74 -3.25 2.34
C GLN A 63 23.79 -2.14 1.89
N LEU A 64 23.18 -1.44 2.85
CA LEU A 64 22.33 -0.28 2.58
C LEU A 64 23.21 0.96 2.38
N GLY A 65 23.63 1.19 1.14
CA GLY A 65 24.41 2.39 0.79
C GLY A 65 23.51 3.59 0.49
N GLY A 66 23.85 4.76 1.02
CA GLY A 66 23.23 6.03 0.62
C GLY A 66 21.80 6.26 1.13
N PHE A 67 21.42 5.64 2.23
CA PHE A 67 20.15 5.94 2.90
C PHE A 67 20.20 7.34 3.54
N ASP A 68 19.42 8.25 2.99
CA ASP A 68 19.06 9.47 3.67
C ASP A 68 17.78 9.20 4.48
N TYR A 69 17.90 9.15 5.80
CA TYR A 69 16.79 8.91 6.73
C TYR A 69 15.86 10.12 6.90
N SER A 70 15.82 11.04 5.95
CA SER A 70 14.93 12.19 6.03
C SER A 70 13.46 11.71 5.89
N ILE A 71 12.67 12.04 6.89
CA ILE A 71 11.24 11.77 6.89
C ILE A 71 10.56 12.76 5.95
N VAL A 72 9.76 12.25 5.01
CA VAL A 72 8.92 13.08 4.15
C VAL A 72 7.65 13.46 4.90
N PRO A 73 7.45 14.75 5.23
CA PRO A 73 6.26 15.19 5.95
C PRO A 73 5.01 15.08 5.06
N GLY A 74 3.88 14.74 5.67
CA GLY A 74 2.62 14.48 4.98
C GLY A 74 2.08 15.66 4.17
N HIS A 75 2.35 16.89 4.60
CA HIS A 75 1.90 18.10 3.91
C HIS A 75 2.57 18.36 2.54
N ILE A 76 3.65 17.61 2.20
CA ILE A 76 4.30 17.71 0.89
C ILE A 76 3.58 16.84 -0.17
N GLY A 77 2.57 16.07 0.22
CA GLY A 77 1.76 15.28 -0.69
C GLY A 77 0.96 16.13 -1.68
N GLN A 78 0.65 15.55 -2.83
CA GLN A 78 -0.18 16.15 -3.86
C GLN A 78 -1.17 15.14 -4.41
N VAL A 79 -2.38 15.60 -4.78
CA VAL A 79 -3.44 14.75 -5.32
C VAL A 79 -3.99 15.37 -6.59
N TRP A 80 -4.26 14.54 -7.58
CA TRP A 80 -4.98 14.92 -8.80
C TRP A 80 -6.13 13.96 -9.04
N ILE A 81 -7.23 14.49 -9.51
CA ILE A 81 -8.42 13.73 -9.88
C ILE A 81 -8.93 14.13 -11.27
N GLY A 82 -9.66 13.23 -11.90
CA GLY A 82 -10.37 13.48 -13.14
C GLY A 82 -9.52 13.40 -14.41
N SER A 83 -10.21 13.54 -15.54
CA SER A 83 -9.60 13.60 -16.87
C SER A 83 -10.27 14.75 -17.65
N PRO A 84 -9.55 15.85 -17.93
CA PRO A 84 -8.14 16.10 -17.62
C PRO A 84 -7.86 16.21 -16.12
N ALA A 85 -6.64 15.82 -15.71
CA ALA A 85 -6.24 15.80 -14.31
C ALA A 85 -6.31 17.20 -13.67
N LYS A 86 -7.04 17.33 -12.59
CA LYS A 86 -7.17 18.58 -11.81
C LYS A 86 -6.57 18.37 -10.43
N ARG A 87 -5.76 19.32 -9.98
CA ARG A 87 -5.17 19.27 -8.65
C ARG A 87 -6.25 19.41 -7.58
N PHE A 88 -6.18 18.52 -6.58
CA PHE A 88 -7.10 18.47 -5.47
C PHE A 88 -6.39 18.85 -4.18
N TYR A 89 -6.83 19.94 -3.54
CA TYR A 89 -6.10 20.55 -2.41
C TYR A 89 -6.68 20.23 -1.03
N THR A 90 -7.83 19.57 -0.98
CA THR A 90 -8.62 19.42 0.24
C THR A 90 -8.57 18.04 0.85
N LEU A 91 -7.72 17.16 0.33
CA LEU A 91 -7.51 15.84 0.93
C LEU A 91 -6.88 16.00 2.30
N THR A 92 -7.51 15.40 3.32
CA THR A 92 -7.01 15.39 4.69
C THR A 92 -6.34 14.07 5.06
N GLU A 93 -6.91 12.98 4.60
CA GLU A 93 -6.39 11.64 4.82
C GLU A 93 -6.76 10.69 3.68
N ALA A 94 -5.95 9.68 3.43
CA ALA A 94 -6.27 8.57 2.56
C ALA A 94 -5.68 7.26 3.11
N ASP A 95 -6.42 6.18 2.94
CA ASP A 95 -6.02 4.82 3.28
C ASP A 95 -6.23 3.92 2.07
N ILE A 96 -5.15 3.45 1.48
CA ILE A 96 -5.18 2.66 0.26
C ILE A 96 -4.70 1.26 0.61
N VAL A 97 -5.54 0.26 0.34
CA VAL A 97 -5.22 -1.14 0.61
C VAL A 97 -5.22 -1.94 -0.68
N ILE A 98 -4.08 -2.49 -1.01
CA ILE A 98 -3.88 -3.39 -2.15
C ILE A 98 -3.75 -4.80 -1.61
N LYS A 99 -4.70 -5.69 -1.96
CA LYS A 99 -4.70 -7.11 -1.59
C LYS A 99 -4.49 -7.97 -2.81
N ASN A 100 -3.54 -8.90 -2.72
CA ASN A 100 -3.26 -9.87 -3.77
C ASN A 100 -4.10 -11.15 -3.64
N ASN A 101 -4.82 -11.32 -2.51
CA ASN A 101 -5.65 -12.51 -2.23
C ASN A 101 -4.89 -13.80 -2.54
N ILE A 102 -3.72 -13.95 -1.94
CA ILE A 102 -2.88 -15.13 -2.15
C ILE A 102 -3.51 -16.36 -1.48
N ASP A 103 -3.40 -17.50 -2.17
CA ASP A 103 -3.75 -18.82 -1.64
C ASP A 103 -2.48 -19.64 -1.45
N THR A 104 -2.27 -20.13 -0.23
CA THR A 104 -1.09 -20.91 0.15
C THR A 104 -1.45 -22.37 0.23
N ARG A 105 -0.79 -23.21 -0.56
CA ARG A 105 -0.96 -24.67 -0.51
C ARG A 105 -0.08 -25.25 0.59
N ASP A 106 -0.65 -25.43 1.78
CA ASP A 106 0.04 -25.87 3.00
C ASP A 106 -0.47 -27.22 3.57
N ARG A 107 -1.43 -27.86 2.89
CA ARG A 107 -2.10 -29.08 3.36
C ARG A 107 -1.83 -30.31 2.50
N GLU A 108 -0.68 -30.38 1.90
CA GLU A 108 -0.31 -31.54 1.07
C GLU A 108 0.36 -32.63 1.92
N PHE A 109 -0.03 -33.89 1.67
CA PHE A 109 0.56 -35.04 2.35
C PHE A 109 2.05 -35.18 1.99
N GLY A 110 2.89 -35.30 3.02
CA GLY A 110 4.34 -35.54 2.84
C GLY A 110 5.17 -34.31 2.52
N VAL A 111 4.62 -33.12 2.77
CA VAL A 111 5.33 -31.84 2.60
C VAL A 111 5.38 -31.09 3.94
N ASP A 112 6.59 -30.76 4.39
CA ASP A 112 6.83 -30.05 5.66
C ASP A 112 6.72 -28.53 5.50
N GLY A 113 5.71 -28.01 4.85
CA GLY A 113 5.50 -26.59 4.69
C GLY A 113 4.80 -26.23 3.38
N PRO A 114 4.58 -24.95 3.09
CA PRO A 114 3.86 -24.54 1.90
C PRO A 114 4.57 -24.97 0.61
N ALA A 115 3.87 -25.76 -0.19
CA ALA A 115 4.41 -26.26 -1.46
C ALA A 115 4.50 -25.15 -2.52
N CYS A 116 3.45 -24.32 -2.60
CA CYS A 116 3.43 -23.18 -3.51
C CYS A 116 2.44 -22.11 -3.03
N VAL A 117 2.51 -20.94 -3.64
CA VAL A 117 1.58 -19.83 -3.45
C VAL A 117 0.98 -19.46 -4.80
N SER A 118 -0.33 -19.34 -4.85
CA SER A 118 -1.08 -18.88 -6.01
C SER A 118 -1.59 -17.47 -5.77
N ALA A 119 -1.43 -16.60 -6.77
CA ALA A 119 -2.02 -15.26 -6.71
C ALA A 119 -3.51 -15.33 -7.05
N GLY A 120 -4.34 -14.70 -6.22
CA GLY A 120 -5.75 -14.49 -6.48
C GLY A 120 -6.01 -13.20 -7.24
N VAL A 121 -7.29 -12.83 -7.32
CA VAL A 121 -7.70 -11.57 -7.95
C VAL A 121 -7.28 -10.40 -7.06
N ARG A 122 -6.48 -9.49 -7.61
CA ARG A 122 -6.06 -8.28 -6.90
C ARG A 122 -7.24 -7.38 -6.64
N GLN A 123 -7.35 -6.91 -5.40
CA GLN A 123 -8.34 -5.94 -4.97
C GLN A 123 -7.63 -4.69 -4.48
N VAL A 124 -8.15 -3.52 -4.87
CA VAL A 124 -7.67 -2.23 -4.38
C VAL A 124 -8.85 -1.47 -3.82
N THR A 125 -8.78 -1.13 -2.53
CA THR A 125 -9.76 -0.30 -1.84
C THR A 125 -9.11 1.01 -1.44
N VAL A 126 -9.91 2.08 -1.46
CA VAL A 126 -9.45 3.42 -1.13
C VAL A 126 -10.48 4.08 -0.24
N ASP A 127 -10.06 4.44 0.96
CA ASP A 127 -10.83 5.30 1.86
C ASP A 127 -10.14 6.65 1.93
N PHE A 128 -10.89 7.73 1.86
CA PHE A 128 -10.30 9.06 1.92
C PHE A 128 -11.29 10.09 2.48
N ALA A 129 -10.75 11.14 3.07
CA ALA A 129 -11.53 12.26 3.57
C ALA A 129 -11.05 13.57 2.95
N VAL A 130 -12.01 14.45 2.70
CA VAL A 130 -11.77 15.75 2.07
C VAL A 130 -12.57 16.84 2.77
N TYR A 131 -12.01 18.05 2.88
CA TYR A 131 -12.82 19.20 3.25
C TYR A 131 -13.71 19.62 2.08
N GLU A 132 -14.97 19.92 2.38
CA GLU A 132 -15.87 20.51 1.39
C GLU A 132 -15.35 21.86 0.93
N GLN A 133 -15.30 22.03 -0.39
CA GLN A 133 -15.04 23.31 -1.03
C GLN A 133 -15.91 23.47 -2.27
N ASP A 134 -16.42 24.66 -2.49
CA ASP A 134 -17.12 24.98 -3.73
C ASP A 134 -16.14 25.18 -4.88
N ASN A 135 -15.60 24.06 -5.38
CA ASN A 135 -14.72 24.01 -6.54
C ASN A 135 -15.08 22.86 -7.48
N ILE A 136 -14.58 22.94 -8.71
CA ILE A 136 -14.89 21.96 -9.75
C ILE A 136 -14.47 20.53 -9.36
N PRO A 137 -13.25 20.28 -8.84
CA PRO A 137 -12.82 18.94 -8.46
C PRO A 137 -13.70 18.30 -7.38
N THR A 138 -14.13 19.06 -6.38
CA THR A 138 -15.00 18.55 -5.31
C THR A 138 -16.39 18.17 -5.86
N ARG A 139 -16.94 18.99 -6.75
CA ARG A 139 -18.21 18.69 -7.43
C ARG A 139 -18.12 17.45 -8.31
N GLU A 140 -17.08 17.33 -9.13
CA GLU A 140 -16.85 16.16 -9.99
C GLU A 140 -16.72 14.88 -9.18
N LEU A 141 -16.03 14.93 -8.03
CA LEU A 141 -15.90 13.80 -7.12
C LEU A 141 -17.28 13.37 -6.55
N TYR A 142 -18.08 14.33 -6.11
CA TYR A 142 -19.43 14.05 -5.60
C TYR A 142 -20.36 13.48 -6.68
N GLU A 143 -20.32 14.04 -7.88
CA GLU A 143 -21.11 13.52 -9.02
C GLU A 143 -20.65 12.12 -9.41
N ALA A 144 -19.35 11.84 -9.41
CA ALA A 144 -18.82 10.51 -9.65
C ALA A 144 -19.33 9.51 -8.60
N ALA A 145 -19.32 9.89 -7.32
CA ALA A 145 -19.87 9.07 -6.25
C ALA A 145 -21.37 8.79 -6.42
N LYS A 146 -22.15 9.84 -6.67
CA LYS A 146 -23.60 9.73 -6.88
C LYS A 146 -23.96 8.83 -8.06
N ASN A 147 -23.20 8.91 -9.14
CA ASN A 147 -23.43 8.14 -10.36
C ASN A 147 -22.67 6.81 -10.38
N ARG A 148 -21.86 6.50 -9.34
CA ARG A 148 -20.94 5.36 -9.30
C ARG A 148 -20.05 5.29 -10.55
N ALA A 149 -19.63 6.45 -11.02
CA ALA A 149 -18.80 6.58 -12.21
C ALA A 149 -17.31 6.48 -11.81
N PRO A 150 -16.49 5.74 -12.58
CA PRO A 150 -15.06 5.68 -12.32
C PRO A 150 -14.39 7.02 -12.59
N ILE A 151 -13.48 7.42 -11.70
CA ILE A 151 -12.66 8.63 -11.82
C ILE A 151 -11.20 8.28 -11.60
N PRO A 152 -10.27 8.78 -12.44
CA PRO A 152 -8.84 8.57 -12.21
C PRO A 152 -8.37 9.42 -11.03
N VAL A 153 -7.54 8.80 -10.20
CA VAL A 153 -6.93 9.44 -9.01
C VAL A 153 -5.43 9.18 -9.02
N MET A 154 -4.66 10.22 -8.78
CA MET A 154 -3.21 10.14 -8.59
C MET A 154 -2.84 10.78 -7.26
N LEU A 155 -2.11 10.03 -6.44
CA LEU A 155 -1.51 10.48 -5.19
C LEU A 155 0.01 10.53 -5.38
N GLN A 156 0.63 11.63 -5.00
CA GLN A 156 2.07 11.78 -4.94
C GLN A 156 2.47 12.14 -3.51
N LEU A 157 3.37 11.38 -2.93
CA LEU A 157 3.93 11.56 -1.60
C LEU A 157 5.38 11.99 -1.75
N GLY A 158 5.73 13.13 -1.16
CA GLY A 158 7.05 13.75 -1.37
C GLY A 158 7.18 14.50 -2.70
N ASN A 159 8.25 15.27 -2.82
CA ASN A 159 8.55 16.10 -4.00
C ASN A 159 10.03 16.12 -4.40
N GLN A 160 10.87 15.34 -3.71
CA GLN A 160 12.31 15.27 -3.98
C GLN A 160 12.66 13.99 -4.74
N SER A 161 13.58 14.11 -5.70
CA SER A 161 14.12 12.94 -6.39
C SER A 161 14.78 11.97 -5.40
N GLY A 162 14.43 10.69 -5.47
CA GLY A 162 14.90 9.67 -4.53
C GLY A 162 14.06 9.55 -3.23
N ALA A 163 13.23 10.55 -2.90
CA ALA A 163 12.33 10.56 -1.75
C ALA A 163 10.89 10.88 -2.18
N MET A 164 10.41 10.22 -3.21
CA MET A 164 9.08 10.41 -3.78
C MET A 164 8.44 9.07 -4.10
N PHE A 165 7.17 8.92 -3.73
CA PHE A 165 6.31 7.80 -4.11
C PHE A 165 5.06 8.32 -4.77
N ALA A 166 4.62 7.70 -5.86
CA ALA A 166 3.37 8.05 -6.50
C ALA A 166 2.52 6.79 -6.76
N LEU A 167 1.22 6.93 -6.57
CA LEU A 167 0.24 5.90 -6.85
C LEU A 167 -0.81 6.47 -7.82
N TYR A 168 -0.93 5.85 -8.98
CA TYR A 168 -1.95 6.17 -9.96
C TYR A 168 -2.98 5.05 -10.04
N MET A 169 -4.24 5.42 -9.86
CA MET A 169 -5.40 4.54 -9.98
C MET A 169 -6.28 5.05 -11.12
N ASN A 170 -6.31 4.32 -12.22
CA ASN A 170 -6.98 4.75 -13.46
C ASN A 170 -8.50 4.89 -13.31
N ALA A 171 -9.12 4.06 -12.49
CA ALA A 171 -10.56 4.02 -12.34
C ALA A 171 -10.94 3.71 -10.88
N VAL A 172 -11.11 4.75 -10.08
CA VAL A 172 -11.66 4.65 -8.73
C VAL A 172 -13.15 4.93 -8.81
N VAL A 173 -13.96 4.01 -8.31
CA VAL A 173 -15.40 4.21 -8.15
C VAL A 173 -15.64 4.66 -6.71
N PRO A 174 -15.90 5.95 -6.48
CA PRO A 174 -16.17 6.45 -5.14
C PRO A 174 -17.57 6.01 -4.69
N GLU A 175 -17.70 5.71 -3.40
CA GLU A 175 -18.99 5.55 -2.75
C GLU A 175 -19.55 6.92 -2.33
N VAL A 176 -20.85 7.00 -2.08
CA VAL A 176 -21.47 8.25 -1.60
C VAL A 176 -20.88 8.61 -0.23
N PRO A 177 -20.38 9.84 -0.05
CA PRO A 177 -19.69 10.20 1.18
C PRO A 177 -20.64 10.31 2.37
N GLU A 178 -20.10 10.03 3.53
CA GLU A 178 -20.70 10.44 4.80
C GLU A 178 -20.27 11.88 5.10
N PHE A 179 -21.21 12.68 5.61
CA PHE A 179 -20.95 14.06 6.02
C PHE A 179 -20.59 14.09 7.49
N ASP A 180 -19.42 14.62 7.81
CA ASP A 180 -18.95 14.79 9.19
C ASP A 180 -18.92 16.29 9.50
N ASP A 181 -19.81 16.71 10.38
CA ASP A 181 -19.98 18.10 10.82
C ASP A 181 -19.44 18.36 12.25
N ARG A 182 -18.68 17.40 12.79
CA ARG A 182 -18.12 17.53 14.15
C ARG A 182 -17.07 18.62 14.28
N GLU A 183 -16.47 19.02 13.17
CA GLU A 183 -15.52 20.11 13.09
C GLU A 183 -16.17 21.38 12.52
N GLN A 184 -15.48 22.52 12.66
CA GLN A 184 -15.94 23.80 12.09
C GLN A 184 -16.01 23.80 10.56
N ARG A 185 -15.32 22.85 9.90
CA ARG A 185 -15.33 22.65 8.46
C ARG A 185 -16.00 21.32 8.15
N LEU A 186 -17.00 21.35 7.30
CA LEU A 186 -17.65 20.14 6.82
C LEU A 186 -16.65 19.25 6.11
N GLN A 187 -16.55 18.00 6.54
CA GLN A 187 -15.70 16.98 5.97
C GLN A 187 -16.56 15.91 5.30
N TRP A 188 -16.16 15.53 4.14
CA TRP A 188 -16.76 14.39 3.43
C TRP A 188 -15.83 13.19 3.56
N ARG A 189 -16.38 12.09 4.03
CA ARG A 189 -15.66 10.83 4.18
C ARG A 189 -16.18 9.82 3.17
N PHE A 190 -15.29 9.36 2.31
CA PHE A 190 -15.54 8.33 1.31
C PHE A 190 -14.93 7.02 1.80
N SER A 191 -15.78 6.03 2.09
CA SER A 191 -15.35 4.72 2.60
C SER A 191 -15.72 3.61 1.62
N GLY A 192 -14.84 2.61 1.49
CA GLY A 192 -15.10 1.44 0.64
C GLY A 192 -15.01 1.71 -0.86
N CYS A 193 -14.39 2.81 -1.28
CA CYS A 193 -14.17 3.07 -2.69
C CYS A 193 -13.30 1.98 -3.31
N ARG A 194 -13.61 1.55 -4.54
CA ARG A 194 -12.90 0.47 -5.23
C ARG A 194 -12.18 0.99 -6.46
N ALA A 195 -10.90 0.68 -6.57
CA ALA A 195 -10.19 0.88 -7.81
C ALA A 195 -10.37 -0.35 -8.71
N GLN A 196 -10.83 -0.11 -9.94
CA GLN A 196 -10.99 -1.15 -10.95
C GLN A 196 -9.74 -1.22 -11.82
N GLY A 197 -9.20 -2.42 -12.00
CA GLY A 197 -8.15 -2.69 -12.98
C GLY A 197 -8.76 -2.94 -14.36
N VAL A 198 -8.07 -2.50 -15.40
CA VAL A 198 -8.36 -2.95 -16.76
C VAL A 198 -7.55 -4.24 -16.96
N TYR A 199 -8.23 -5.36 -17.12
CA TYR A 199 -7.59 -6.57 -17.59
C TYR A 199 -7.46 -6.45 -19.12
N ASN A 200 -6.21 -6.38 -19.60
CA ASN A 200 -5.89 -6.57 -21.00
C ASN A 200 -5.66 -8.06 -21.26
#